data_2622ceedc52ac795501f7b1b2494e787
#
_entry.id   2622ceedc52ac795501f7b1b2494e787
#
_cell.length_a   1.000
_cell.length_b   1.000
_cell.length_c   1.000
_cell.angle_alpha   90.00
_cell.angle_beta   90.00
_cell.angle_gamma   90.00
#
_symmetry.space_group_name_H-M   'P 1'
#
loop_
_entity.id
_entity.type
_entity.pdbx_description
1 polymer ?
#
loop_
_entity_poly.entity_id
_entity_poly.type
_entity_poly.pdbx_seq_one_letter_code
_entity_poly.pdbx_strand_id
1 'polypeptide(L)'
;MKILNESREKQSFKSLSKKLGISSTTSITLFSNSINVSRNPLTEVICIDEFKASTSLGKYAFILGDPLTGNILDILPSRKQEYIYSYFNNIPKEERFQVKYVISDMFESYRTVVRELFINSIHIADRFHWIRCTTESFNKLRINTMNKYLKIAEKSLDNDEARELRLYAKLMKSYYKLLLANKYRKEETYFSTELYIPSLRKHLTRQEIIEFIINSDKDLEEGYILLQSLYKISVYSSYDNFVEDINDWFIEAKNSNINEFKKTITTYKSWIKEIRNSFIIHPKTNKMLTNGYMEGKNNLCKAIKRLGFGYKDFELLRNRIMLIGNKNITIKN
;
A
#
# COMPACT_ATOMS: atom_id res chain seq x y z
N MET A 1 5.09 10.61 35.94
CA MET A 1 4.75 9.19 35.66
C MET A 1 3.27 8.97 35.26
N LYS A 2 2.26 9.50 35.95
CA LYS A 2 0.82 9.27 35.62
C LYS A 2 0.44 9.69 34.19
N ILE A 3 0.87 10.87 33.71
CA ILE A 3 0.58 11.33 32.35
C ILE A 3 1.17 10.43 31.25
N LEU A 4 2.34 9.87 31.47
CA LEU A 4 2.99 8.95 30.53
C LEU A 4 2.17 7.66 30.36
N ASN A 5 1.74 7.04 31.47
CA ASN A 5 0.96 5.80 31.43
C ASN A 5 -0.40 6.02 30.77
N GLU A 6 -1.12 7.05 31.18
CA GLU A 6 -2.42 7.40 30.57
C GLU A 6 -2.30 7.81 29.10
N SER A 7 -1.14 8.36 28.70
CA SER A 7 -0.88 8.73 27.31
C SER A 7 -0.60 7.55 26.40
N ARG A 8 -0.40 6.34 26.89
CA ARG A 8 -0.30 5.12 26.07
C ARG A 8 -1.64 4.67 25.51
N GLU A 9 -2.74 5.10 26.10
CA GLU A 9 -4.07 4.79 25.60
C GLU A 9 -4.43 5.60 24.34
N LYS A 10 -5.21 4.99 23.44
CA LYS A 10 -5.75 5.64 22.23
C LYS A 10 -6.89 6.59 22.60
N GLN A 11 -6.58 7.73 23.19
CA GLN A 11 -7.52 8.74 23.62
C GLN A 11 -7.08 10.16 23.24
N SER A 12 -8.05 11.10 23.21
CA SER A 12 -7.73 12.51 22.95
C SER A 12 -7.09 13.18 24.18
N PHE A 13 -6.36 14.29 23.99
CA PHE A 13 -5.90 15.12 25.12
C PHE A 13 -7.04 15.67 25.97
N LYS A 14 -8.21 15.91 25.36
CA LYS A 14 -9.42 16.29 26.10
C LYS A 14 -9.93 15.17 27.03
N SER A 15 -9.88 13.92 26.59
CA SER A 15 -10.22 12.75 27.42
C SER A 15 -9.18 12.55 28.52
N LEU A 16 -7.89 12.64 28.17
CA LEU A 16 -6.77 12.55 29.11
C LEU A 16 -6.87 13.62 30.21
N SER A 17 -7.17 14.87 29.84
CA SER A 17 -7.31 15.97 30.78
C SER A 17 -8.44 15.74 31.81
N LYS A 18 -9.57 15.18 31.37
CA LYS A 18 -10.66 14.80 32.27
C LYS A 18 -10.25 13.74 33.29
N LYS A 19 -9.54 12.68 32.85
CA LYS A 19 -8.99 11.63 33.72
C LYS A 19 -7.99 12.16 34.75
N LEU A 20 -7.23 13.20 34.39
CA LEU A 20 -6.20 13.77 35.24
C LEU A 20 -6.69 14.93 36.11
N GLY A 21 -7.89 15.44 35.87
CA GLY A 21 -8.44 16.60 36.59
C GLY A 21 -7.75 17.93 36.25
N ILE A 22 -7.23 18.07 35.01
CA ILE A 22 -6.48 19.26 34.56
C ILE A 22 -7.06 19.81 33.26
N SER A 23 -6.61 21.00 32.82
CA SER A 23 -7.04 21.54 31.54
C SER A 23 -6.41 20.77 30.36
N SER A 24 -7.05 20.80 29.17
CA SER A 24 -6.49 20.19 27.98
C SER A 24 -5.15 20.81 27.56
N THR A 25 -5.00 22.11 27.73
CA THR A 25 -3.74 22.83 27.47
C THR A 25 -2.64 22.35 28.42
N THR A 26 -2.92 22.28 29.72
CA THR A 26 -2.01 21.75 30.74
C THR A 26 -1.58 20.32 30.41
N SER A 27 -2.54 19.48 29.99
CA SER A 27 -2.26 18.10 29.59
C SER A 27 -1.28 18.01 28.41
N ILE A 28 -1.47 18.84 27.37
CA ILE A 28 -0.56 18.93 26.21
C ILE A 28 0.81 19.43 26.64
N THR A 29 0.91 20.50 27.43
CA THR A 29 2.17 21.07 27.89
C THR A 29 2.96 20.05 28.73
N LEU A 30 2.29 19.38 29.69
CA LEU A 30 2.92 18.34 30.49
C LEU A 30 3.41 17.17 29.63
N PHE A 31 2.63 16.74 28.63
CA PHE A 31 3.06 15.71 27.71
C PHE A 31 4.29 16.14 26.93
N SER A 32 4.28 17.33 26.30
CA SER A 32 5.37 17.84 25.49
C SER A 32 6.66 18.02 26.29
N ASN A 33 6.56 18.48 27.54
CA ASN A 33 7.72 18.70 28.40
C ASN A 33 8.29 17.42 29.01
N SER A 34 7.45 16.39 29.17
CA SER A 34 7.83 15.14 29.86
C SER A 34 8.17 14.00 28.92
N ILE A 35 7.84 14.10 27.65
CA ILE A 35 7.93 12.98 26.72
C ILE A 35 8.64 13.40 25.43
N ASN A 36 9.91 13.07 25.36
CA ASN A 36 10.71 13.17 24.14
C ASN A 36 11.21 11.77 23.79
N VAL A 37 10.52 11.11 22.86
CA VAL A 37 10.83 9.73 22.49
C VAL A 37 12.03 9.68 21.56
N SER A 38 13.08 8.97 21.96
CA SER A 38 14.22 8.69 21.09
C SER A 38 13.80 7.82 19.92
N ARG A 39 14.47 7.92 18.78
CA ARG A 39 14.35 6.91 17.74
C ARG A 39 14.80 5.54 18.29
N ASN A 40 14.20 4.48 17.79
CA ASN A 40 14.74 3.14 18.03
C ASN A 40 15.95 2.88 17.10
N PRO A 41 16.91 2.04 17.50
CA PRO A 41 18.01 1.64 16.62
C PRO A 41 17.49 0.97 15.35
N LEU A 42 18.27 1.09 14.25
CA LEU A 42 18.00 0.33 13.03
C LEU A 42 18.16 -1.16 13.30
N THR A 43 17.34 -1.97 12.64
CA THR A 43 17.33 -3.42 12.77
C THR A 43 17.77 -4.09 11.48
N GLU A 44 17.94 -5.42 11.49
CA GLU A 44 18.34 -6.20 10.30
C GLU A 44 17.40 -5.99 9.12
N VAL A 45 16.10 -5.80 9.38
CA VAL A 45 15.07 -5.54 8.37
C VAL A 45 14.34 -4.26 8.73
N ILE A 46 14.29 -3.32 7.80
CA ILE A 46 13.52 -2.07 7.97
C ILE A 46 12.49 -1.91 6.86
N CYS A 47 11.36 -1.33 7.21
CA CYS A 47 10.30 -0.92 6.27
C CYS A 47 10.18 0.58 6.24
N ILE A 48 10.04 1.11 5.04
CA ILE A 48 9.84 2.53 4.74
C ILE A 48 8.47 2.70 4.10
N ASP A 49 7.69 3.65 4.62
CA ASP A 49 6.37 4.01 4.09
C ASP A 49 6.02 5.45 4.45
N GLU A 50 4.82 5.90 4.10
CA GLU A 50 4.33 7.24 4.36
C GLU A 50 2.87 7.27 4.78
N PHE A 51 2.51 8.29 5.56
CA PHE A 51 1.11 8.58 5.87
C PHE A 51 0.80 10.07 5.75
N LYS A 52 -0.47 10.37 5.48
CA LYS A 52 -0.92 11.75 5.35
C LYS A 52 -0.94 12.44 6.72
N ALA A 53 0.06 13.28 6.99
CA ALA A 53 0.19 14.04 8.24
C ALA A 53 -0.20 15.51 8.09
N SER A 54 0.03 16.12 6.93
CA SER A 54 -0.16 17.55 6.67
C SER A 54 0.68 18.40 7.64
N THR A 55 1.99 18.25 7.52
CA THR A 55 2.99 19.02 8.28
C THR A 55 3.32 20.34 7.58
N SER A 56 4.07 21.22 8.23
CA SER A 56 4.63 22.44 7.60
C SER A 56 5.56 22.13 6.42
N LEU A 57 6.16 20.93 6.38
CA LEU A 57 7.10 20.49 5.34
C LEU A 57 6.43 19.71 4.19
N GLY A 58 5.14 19.43 4.27
CA GLY A 58 4.40 18.77 3.22
C GLY A 58 3.19 17.95 3.69
N LYS A 59 2.53 17.32 2.72
CA LYS A 59 1.30 16.56 2.93
C LYS A 59 1.55 15.21 3.62
N TYR A 60 2.73 14.60 3.41
CA TYR A 60 3.05 13.26 3.86
C TYR A 60 4.23 13.27 4.81
N ALA A 61 4.08 12.57 5.93
CA ALA A 61 5.13 12.20 6.84
C ALA A 61 5.71 10.84 6.43
N PHE A 62 6.99 10.64 6.69
CA PHE A 62 7.69 9.39 6.49
C PHE A 62 7.60 8.55 7.77
N ILE A 63 7.46 7.25 7.64
CA ILE A 63 7.47 6.30 8.75
C ILE A 63 8.48 5.19 8.50
N LEU A 64 9.30 4.91 9.49
CA LEU A 64 10.29 3.85 9.53
C LEU A 64 9.89 2.81 10.55
N GLY A 65 9.93 1.55 10.20
CA GLY A 65 9.57 0.49 11.11
C GLY A 65 10.32 -0.82 10.88
N ASP A 66 10.16 -1.73 11.82
CA ASP A 66 10.70 -3.08 11.78
C ASP A 66 9.56 -4.09 11.61
N PRO A 67 9.49 -4.80 10.47
CA PRO A 67 8.42 -5.76 10.20
C PRO A 67 8.54 -7.04 11.03
N LEU A 68 9.72 -7.35 11.59
CA LEU A 68 9.93 -8.56 12.38
C LEU A 68 9.43 -8.38 13.82
N THR A 69 9.66 -7.21 14.42
CA THR A 69 9.21 -6.90 15.79
C THR A 69 7.87 -6.16 15.82
N GLY A 70 7.48 -5.57 14.71
CA GLY A 70 6.30 -4.72 14.60
C GLY A 70 6.47 -3.35 15.28
N ASN A 71 7.69 -2.91 15.57
CA ASN A 71 7.97 -1.61 16.17
C ASN A 71 8.09 -0.52 15.11
N ILE A 72 7.64 0.68 15.46
CA ILE A 72 7.98 1.91 14.73
C ILE A 72 9.37 2.32 15.19
N LEU A 73 10.31 2.46 14.25
CA LEU A 73 11.67 2.90 14.56
C LEU A 73 11.75 4.41 14.68
N ASP A 74 11.12 5.13 13.74
CA ASP A 74 10.97 6.59 13.81
C ASP A 74 9.90 7.12 12.85
N ILE A 75 9.59 8.41 12.97
CA ILE A 75 8.68 9.15 12.09
C ILE A 75 9.30 10.50 11.78
N LEU A 76 9.33 10.89 10.49
CA LEU A 76 9.84 12.18 10.05
C LEU A 76 8.72 13.04 9.47
N PRO A 77 8.84 14.38 9.57
CA PRO A 77 7.79 15.30 9.13
C PRO A 77 7.63 15.38 7.60
N SER A 78 8.57 14.82 6.85
CA SER A 78 8.58 14.88 5.39
C SER A 78 9.11 13.59 4.77
N ARG A 79 8.55 13.22 3.60
CA ARG A 79 9.07 12.15 2.73
C ARG A 79 10.00 12.65 1.63
N LYS A 80 10.35 13.93 1.62
CA LYS A 80 11.27 14.50 0.63
C LYS A 80 12.65 13.85 0.76
N GLN A 81 13.27 13.55 -0.39
CA GLN A 81 14.55 12.83 -0.46
C GLN A 81 15.63 13.49 0.40
N GLU A 82 15.79 14.80 0.30
CA GLU A 82 16.77 15.57 1.06
C GLU A 82 16.65 15.36 2.57
N TYR A 83 15.40 15.33 3.05
CA TYR A 83 15.08 15.15 4.46
C TYR A 83 15.40 13.74 4.95
N ILE A 84 15.00 12.75 4.18
CA ILE A 84 15.25 11.33 4.49
C ILE A 84 16.75 11.05 4.40
N TYR A 85 17.41 11.56 3.37
CA TYR A 85 18.85 11.41 3.19
C TYR A 85 19.64 12.00 4.37
N SER A 86 19.34 13.25 4.74
CA SER A 86 19.97 13.91 5.89
C SER A 86 19.75 13.14 7.18
N TYR A 87 18.53 12.67 7.41
CA TYR A 87 18.20 11.86 8.58
C TYR A 87 19.05 10.59 8.67
N PHE A 88 19.09 9.78 7.63
CA PHE A 88 19.87 8.55 7.64
C PHE A 88 21.37 8.78 7.62
N ASN A 89 21.83 9.83 6.96
CA ASN A 89 23.26 10.18 6.95
C ASN A 89 23.78 10.54 8.33
N ASN A 90 22.93 11.08 9.22
CA ASN A 90 23.26 11.39 10.61
C ASN A 90 23.24 10.16 11.54
N ILE A 91 22.79 9.00 11.06
CA ILE A 91 22.88 7.74 11.79
C ILE A 91 24.28 7.15 11.59
N PRO A 92 24.94 6.63 12.64
CA PRO A 92 26.26 6.02 12.52
C PRO A 92 26.32 4.99 11.38
N LYS A 93 27.43 4.99 10.65
CA LYS A 93 27.63 4.12 9.49
C LYS A 93 27.56 2.64 9.87
N GLU A 94 28.08 2.31 11.03
CA GLU A 94 28.09 0.95 11.60
C GLU A 94 26.68 0.45 11.83
N GLU A 95 25.78 1.31 12.30
CA GLU A 95 24.36 0.99 12.51
C GLU A 95 23.64 0.78 11.16
N ARG A 96 23.89 1.65 10.16
CA ARG A 96 23.32 1.49 8.82
C ARG A 96 23.79 0.21 8.12
N PHE A 97 25.04 -0.22 8.34
CA PHE A 97 25.61 -1.41 7.73
C PHE A 97 25.08 -2.72 8.30
N GLN A 98 24.43 -2.69 9.45
CA GLN A 98 23.74 -3.86 10.03
C GLN A 98 22.40 -4.16 9.33
N VAL A 99 21.85 -3.18 8.61
CA VAL A 99 20.61 -3.36 7.84
C VAL A 99 20.89 -4.25 6.63
N LYS A 100 20.23 -5.39 6.56
CA LYS A 100 20.35 -6.34 5.44
C LYS A 100 19.23 -6.23 4.43
N TYR A 101 18.06 -5.77 4.86
CA TYR A 101 16.89 -5.67 3.99
C TYR A 101 16.18 -4.35 4.22
N VAL A 102 15.87 -3.64 3.15
CA VAL A 102 15.03 -2.45 3.16
C VAL A 102 13.82 -2.68 2.29
N ILE A 103 12.63 -2.61 2.86
CA ILE A 103 11.36 -2.78 2.14
C ILE A 103 10.72 -1.41 1.97
N SER A 104 10.34 -1.05 0.75
CA SER A 104 9.65 0.21 0.46
C SER A 104 8.74 0.11 -0.76
N ASP A 105 7.92 1.13 -0.95
CA ASP A 105 7.24 1.38 -2.21
C ASP A 105 8.25 1.64 -3.35
N MET A 106 7.77 1.49 -4.58
CA MET A 106 8.53 1.82 -5.78
C MET A 106 8.60 3.33 -6.00
N PHE A 107 9.24 4.04 -5.07
CA PHE A 107 9.44 5.49 -5.12
C PHE A 107 10.95 5.80 -5.29
N GLU A 108 11.31 6.55 -6.33
CA GLU A 108 12.71 6.74 -6.73
C GLU A 108 13.57 7.40 -5.63
N SER A 109 12.98 8.29 -4.84
CA SER A 109 13.67 8.90 -3.70
C SER A 109 14.11 7.86 -2.66
N TYR A 110 13.29 6.82 -2.43
CA TYR A 110 13.65 5.73 -1.51
C TYR A 110 14.77 4.88 -2.11
N ARG A 111 14.67 4.55 -3.40
CA ARG A 111 15.73 3.81 -4.12
C ARG A 111 17.08 4.51 -4.02
N THR A 112 17.12 5.82 -4.24
CA THR A 112 18.35 6.61 -4.15
C THR A 112 18.93 6.56 -2.74
N VAL A 113 18.13 6.80 -1.72
CA VAL A 113 18.58 6.75 -0.31
C VAL A 113 19.10 5.37 0.07
N VAL A 114 18.38 4.31 -0.33
CA VAL A 114 18.80 2.93 -0.04
C VAL A 114 20.12 2.61 -0.74
N ARG A 115 20.26 2.93 -2.01
CA ARG A 115 21.48 2.68 -2.78
C ARG A 115 22.70 3.37 -2.20
N GLU A 116 22.55 4.60 -1.71
CA GLU A 116 23.68 5.42 -1.28
C GLU A 116 24.03 5.24 0.21
N LEU A 117 23.07 4.98 1.06
CA LEU A 117 23.26 4.94 2.51
C LEU A 117 23.19 3.54 3.14
N PHE A 118 22.58 2.56 2.45
CA PHE A 118 22.42 1.18 2.91
C PHE A 118 23.10 0.20 1.96
N ILE A 119 24.38 0.42 1.67
CA ILE A 119 25.16 -0.29 0.64
C ILE A 119 25.25 -1.80 0.85
N ASN A 120 25.07 -2.29 2.08
CA ASN A 120 25.08 -3.72 2.42
C ASN A 120 23.68 -4.33 2.39
N SER A 121 22.64 -3.57 2.06
CA SER A 121 21.27 -4.04 2.10
C SER A 121 20.75 -4.48 0.74
N ILE A 122 19.77 -5.37 0.78
CA ILE A 122 18.94 -5.74 -0.36
C ILE A 122 17.69 -4.87 -0.31
N HIS A 123 17.46 -4.08 -1.37
CA HIS A 123 16.23 -3.31 -1.52
C HIS A 123 15.12 -4.20 -2.07
N ILE A 124 13.98 -4.20 -1.41
CA ILE A 124 12.79 -5.01 -1.72
C ILE A 124 11.63 -4.08 -2.04
N ALA A 125 11.05 -4.21 -3.22
CA ALA A 125 9.81 -3.52 -3.57
C ALA A 125 8.62 -4.19 -2.85
N ASP A 126 7.78 -3.41 -2.17
CA ASP A 126 6.59 -3.95 -1.52
C ASP A 126 5.63 -4.60 -2.52
N ARG A 127 5.23 -5.84 -2.22
CA ARG A 127 4.40 -6.67 -3.13
C ARG A 127 3.04 -6.05 -3.43
N PHE A 128 2.42 -5.42 -2.46
CA PHE A 128 1.14 -4.77 -2.66
C PHE A 128 1.23 -3.67 -3.73
N HIS A 129 2.29 -2.87 -3.69
CA HIS A 129 2.47 -1.73 -4.58
C HIS A 129 2.75 -2.14 -6.03
N TRP A 130 3.61 -3.14 -6.28
CA TRP A 130 3.83 -3.54 -7.67
C TRP A 130 2.64 -4.32 -8.25
N ILE A 131 1.96 -5.19 -7.50
CA ILE A 131 0.74 -5.86 -7.95
C ILE A 131 -0.36 -4.82 -8.27
N ARG A 132 -0.47 -3.79 -7.45
CA ARG A 132 -1.42 -2.70 -7.62
C ARG A 132 -1.25 -1.98 -8.97
N CYS A 133 -0.04 -1.83 -9.50
CA CYS A 133 0.18 -1.18 -10.80
C CYS A 133 -0.61 -1.87 -11.93
N THR A 134 -0.58 -3.21 -12.01
CA THR A 134 -1.37 -3.95 -13.01
C THR A 134 -2.86 -3.89 -12.72
N THR A 135 -3.25 -3.99 -11.45
CA THR A 135 -4.65 -3.87 -11.03
C THR A 135 -5.23 -2.51 -11.45
N GLU A 136 -4.47 -1.42 -11.29
CA GLU A 136 -4.86 -0.07 -11.70
C GLU A 136 -4.93 0.08 -13.22
N SER A 137 -4.00 -0.55 -13.97
CA SER A 137 -4.04 -0.57 -15.43
C SER A 137 -5.30 -1.25 -15.96
N PHE A 138 -5.62 -2.44 -15.47
CA PHE A 138 -6.86 -3.12 -15.85
C PHE A 138 -8.11 -2.35 -15.41
N ASN A 139 -8.12 -1.78 -14.20
CA ASN A 139 -9.25 -0.97 -13.76
C ASN A 139 -9.45 0.29 -14.63
N LYS A 140 -8.37 0.89 -15.14
CA LYS A 140 -8.44 2.01 -16.07
C LYS A 140 -9.02 1.56 -17.42
N LEU A 141 -8.57 0.43 -17.95
CA LEU A 141 -9.15 -0.18 -19.16
C LEU A 141 -10.66 -0.39 -18.99
N ARG A 142 -11.08 -1.05 -17.89
CA ARG A 142 -12.50 -1.25 -17.56
C ARG A 142 -13.31 0.04 -17.53
N ILE A 143 -12.76 1.10 -16.92
CA ILE A 143 -13.42 2.41 -16.85
C ILE A 143 -13.52 3.03 -18.26
N ASN A 144 -12.47 2.93 -19.06
CA ASN A 144 -12.46 3.46 -20.43
C ASN A 144 -13.46 2.74 -21.31
N THR A 145 -13.54 1.40 -21.25
CA THR A 145 -14.54 0.58 -21.96
C THR A 145 -15.96 0.92 -21.51
N MET A 146 -16.19 1.02 -20.20
CA MET A 146 -17.48 1.46 -19.65
C MET A 146 -17.91 2.83 -20.21
N ASN A 147 -17.00 3.81 -20.22
CA ASN A 147 -17.30 5.15 -20.72
C ASN A 147 -17.50 5.17 -22.24
N LYS A 148 -16.76 4.35 -23.00
CA LYS A 148 -16.94 4.13 -24.43
C LYS A 148 -18.37 3.63 -24.72
N TYR A 149 -18.83 2.63 -23.99
CA TYR A 149 -20.18 2.06 -24.15
C TYR A 149 -21.27 3.07 -23.82
N LEU A 150 -21.13 3.85 -22.76
CA LEU A 150 -22.10 4.90 -22.44
C LEU A 150 -22.19 5.97 -23.54
N LYS A 151 -21.05 6.39 -24.12
CA LYS A 151 -21.03 7.36 -25.21
C LYS A 151 -21.65 6.82 -26.51
N ILE A 152 -21.44 5.54 -26.82
CA ILE A 152 -22.06 4.92 -28.00
C ILE A 152 -23.56 4.82 -27.75
N ALA A 153 -24.00 4.36 -26.57
CA ALA A 153 -25.41 4.23 -26.23
C ALA A 153 -26.18 5.56 -26.18
N GLU A 154 -25.49 6.69 -25.96
CA GLU A 154 -26.10 8.04 -26.05
C GLU A 154 -26.37 8.48 -27.51
N LYS A 155 -25.57 7.96 -28.45
CA LYS A 155 -25.62 8.35 -29.86
C LYS A 155 -26.34 7.33 -30.76
N SER A 156 -26.55 6.11 -30.26
CA SER A 156 -27.19 5.02 -31.00
C SER A 156 -28.67 5.37 -31.25
N LEU A 157 -29.11 5.18 -32.49
CA LEU A 157 -30.52 5.21 -32.90
C LEU A 157 -31.22 3.89 -32.64
N ASP A 158 -30.48 2.80 -32.43
CA ASP A 158 -30.98 1.49 -32.04
C ASP A 158 -31.17 1.42 -30.52
N ASN A 159 -32.41 1.32 -30.11
CA ASN A 159 -32.77 1.26 -28.68
C ASN A 159 -32.30 -0.04 -28.00
N ASP A 160 -32.24 -1.15 -28.71
CA ASP A 160 -31.81 -2.45 -28.17
C ASP A 160 -30.28 -2.45 -27.98
N GLU A 161 -29.52 -1.97 -28.98
CA GLU A 161 -28.07 -1.77 -28.83
C GLU A 161 -27.75 -0.81 -27.66
N ALA A 162 -28.43 0.35 -27.62
CA ALA A 162 -28.23 1.30 -26.54
C ALA A 162 -28.53 0.73 -25.15
N ARG A 163 -29.56 -0.12 -25.06
CA ARG A 163 -29.93 -0.80 -23.80
C ARG A 163 -28.89 -1.83 -23.39
N GLU A 164 -28.38 -2.62 -24.31
CA GLU A 164 -27.35 -3.62 -24.08
C GLU A 164 -26.05 -2.96 -23.62
N LEU A 165 -25.57 -1.93 -24.30
CA LEU A 165 -24.37 -1.19 -23.93
C LEU A 165 -24.46 -0.56 -22.52
N ARG A 166 -25.63 0.01 -22.19
CA ARG A 166 -25.90 0.54 -20.83
C ARG A 166 -25.89 -0.58 -19.78
N LEU A 167 -26.37 -1.77 -20.12
CA LEU A 167 -26.34 -2.95 -19.24
C LEU A 167 -24.90 -3.36 -18.93
N TYR A 168 -24.04 -3.54 -19.95
CA TYR A 168 -22.63 -3.84 -19.75
C TYR A 168 -21.92 -2.78 -18.91
N ALA A 169 -22.12 -1.51 -19.21
CA ALA A 169 -21.53 -0.41 -18.43
C ALA A 169 -21.97 -0.45 -16.96
N LYS A 170 -23.25 -0.74 -16.69
CA LYS A 170 -23.77 -0.91 -15.32
C LYS A 170 -23.15 -2.10 -14.60
N LEU A 171 -22.99 -3.23 -15.27
CA LEU A 171 -22.37 -4.42 -14.70
C LEU A 171 -20.88 -4.20 -14.41
N MET A 172 -20.12 -3.60 -15.34
CA MET A 172 -18.73 -3.20 -15.13
C MET A 172 -18.56 -2.32 -13.88
N LYS A 173 -19.50 -1.38 -13.67
CA LYS A 173 -19.50 -0.49 -12.50
C LYS A 173 -19.86 -1.24 -11.21
N SER A 174 -20.87 -2.09 -11.24
CA SER A 174 -21.39 -2.77 -10.04
C SER A 174 -20.47 -3.88 -9.55
N TYR A 175 -19.83 -4.61 -10.47
CA TYR A 175 -19.03 -5.80 -10.17
C TYR A 175 -17.52 -5.56 -10.31
N TYR A 176 -17.04 -4.30 -10.24
CA TYR A 176 -15.62 -4.00 -10.43
C TYR A 176 -14.70 -4.72 -9.42
N LYS A 177 -15.14 -4.89 -8.16
CA LYS A 177 -14.35 -5.62 -7.15
C LYS A 177 -14.20 -7.11 -7.49
N LEU A 178 -15.20 -7.66 -8.17
CA LEU A 178 -15.17 -9.04 -8.63
C LEU A 178 -14.19 -9.19 -9.81
N LEU A 179 -14.24 -8.27 -10.76
CA LEU A 179 -13.29 -8.21 -11.89
C LEU A 179 -11.83 -8.00 -11.46
N LEU A 180 -11.59 -7.31 -10.35
CA LEU A 180 -10.27 -7.08 -9.77
C LEU A 180 -9.83 -8.18 -8.78
N ALA A 181 -10.65 -9.18 -8.54
CA ALA A 181 -10.33 -10.24 -7.58
C ALA A 181 -9.20 -11.14 -8.09
N ASN A 182 -8.24 -11.42 -7.21
CA ASN A 182 -7.18 -12.38 -7.48
C ASN A 182 -7.69 -13.80 -7.30
N LYS A 183 -7.87 -14.55 -8.40
CA LYS A 183 -8.43 -15.91 -8.39
C LYS A 183 -7.54 -16.93 -7.68
N TYR A 184 -6.24 -16.69 -7.59
CA TYR A 184 -5.28 -17.59 -6.97
C TYR A 184 -5.15 -17.42 -5.43
N ARG A 185 -5.84 -16.40 -4.86
CA ARG A 185 -5.90 -16.14 -3.42
C ARG A 185 -7.30 -16.32 -2.83
N LYS A 186 -8.27 -16.72 -3.65
CA LYS A 186 -9.64 -17.00 -3.20
C LYS A 186 -9.84 -18.50 -3.06
N GLU A 187 -10.71 -18.89 -2.13
CA GLU A 187 -11.19 -20.26 -2.03
C GLU A 187 -11.91 -20.64 -3.31
N GLU A 188 -11.84 -21.91 -3.70
CA GLU A 188 -12.45 -22.44 -4.93
C GLU A 188 -13.95 -22.16 -4.98
N THR A 189 -14.64 -22.28 -3.85
CA THR A 189 -16.06 -22.00 -3.68
C THR A 189 -16.45 -20.54 -3.89
N TYR A 190 -15.48 -19.60 -3.81
CA TYR A 190 -15.79 -18.19 -3.97
C TYR A 190 -16.36 -17.87 -5.34
N PHE A 191 -15.78 -18.42 -6.42
CA PHE A 191 -16.22 -18.12 -7.79
C PHE A 191 -17.45 -18.92 -8.22
N SER A 192 -17.72 -20.07 -7.62
CA SER A 192 -18.93 -20.87 -7.86
C SER A 192 -20.17 -20.41 -7.07
N THR A 193 -20.01 -19.43 -6.14
CA THR A 193 -21.15 -18.87 -5.41
C THR A 193 -22.05 -18.06 -6.34
N GLU A 194 -23.35 -18.38 -6.33
CA GLU A 194 -24.37 -17.68 -7.09
C GLU A 194 -24.78 -16.35 -6.45
N LEU A 195 -25.07 -15.37 -7.31
CA LEU A 195 -25.62 -14.07 -6.95
C LEU A 195 -26.84 -13.77 -7.85
N TYR A 196 -27.89 -13.21 -7.26
CA TYR A 196 -29.00 -12.70 -8.06
C TYR A 196 -28.59 -11.37 -8.70
N ILE A 197 -28.74 -11.28 -10.04
CA ILE A 197 -28.39 -10.09 -10.83
C ILE A 197 -29.67 -9.37 -11.23
N PRO A 198 -30.08 -8.29 -10.53
CA PRO A 198 -31.37 -7.63 -10.78
C PRO A 198 -31.53 -7.12 -12.22
N SER A 199 -30.45 -6.66 -12.85
CA SER A 199 -30.46 -6.14 -14.22
C SER A 199 -30.66 -7.21 -15.30
N LEU A 200 -30.34 -8.48 -14.97
CA LEU A 200 -30.54 -9.64 -15.84
C LEU A 200 -31.74 -10.51 -15.43
N ARG A 201 -32.28 -10.27 -14.23
CA ARG A 201 -33.32 -11.10 -13.58
C ARG A 201 -32.96 -12.58 -13.54
N LYS A 202 -31.66 -12.89 -13.27
CA LYS A 202 -31.10 -14.24 -13.26
C LYS A 202 -30.18 -14.43 -12.05
N HIS A 203 -30.02 -15.67 -11.62
CA HIS A 203 -28.94 -16.10 -10.77
C HIS A 203 -27.76 -16.49 -11.63
N LEU A 204 -26.59 -15.98 -11.33
CA LEU A 204 -25.32 -16.32 -11.99
C LEU A 204 -24.25 -16.51 -10.93
N THR A 205 -23.37 -17.45 -11.15
CA THR A 205 -22.15 -17.59 -10.36
C THR A 205 -21.24 -16.37 -10.56
N ARG A 206 -20.35 -16.12 -9.62
CA ARG A 206 -19.37 -15.03 -9.78
C ARG A 206 -18.50 -15.22 -11.03
N GLN A 207 -18.19 -16.46 -11.39
CA GLN A 207 -17.45 -16.76 -12.61
C GLN A 207 -18.25 -16.37 -13.86
N GLU A 208 -19.51 -16.77 -13.95
CA GLU A 208 -20.39 -16.42 -15.07
C GLU A 208 -20.60 -14.90 -15.21
N ILE A 209 -20.66 -14.17 -14.08
CA ILE A 209 -20.73 -12.71 -14.11
C ILE A 209 -19.46 -12.11 -14.72
N ILE A 210 -18.27 -12.62 -14.35
CA ILE A 210 -16.99 -12.18 -14.92
C ILE A 210 -17.01 -12.42 -16.43
N GLU A 211 -17.27 -13.65 -16.85
CA GLU A 211 -17.30 -14.06 -18.26
C GLU A 211 -18.28 -13.24 -19.07
N PHE A 212 -19.49 -13.02 -18.57
CA PHE A 212 -20.48 -12.18 -19.22
C PHE A 212 -19.98 -10.75 -19.45
N ILE A 213 -19.25 -10.19 -18.50
CA ILE A 213 -18.73 -8.81 -18.61
C ILE A 213 -17.53 -8.76 -19.54
N ILE A 214 -16.52 -9.63 -19.39
CA ILE A 214 -15.28 -9.54 -20.17
C ILE A 214 -15.49 -9.88 -21.63
N ASN A 215 -16.39 -10.83 -21.96
CA ASN A 215 -16.71 -11.22 -23.34
C ASN A 215 -17.42 -10.12 -24.13
N SER A 216 -17.83 -9.01 -23.47
CA SER A 216 -18.45 -7.88 -24.17
C SER A 216 -17.46 -7.01 -24.97
N ASP A 217 -16.16 -7.09 -24.68
CA ASP A 217 -15.11 -6.30 -25.33
C ASP A 217 -13.80 -7.06 -25.34
N LYS A 218 -13.19 -7.24 -26.50
CA LYS A 218 -11.97 -8.04 -26.69
C LYS A 218 -10.80 -7.52 -25.86
N ASP A 219 -10.62 -6.19 -25.81
CA ASP A 219 -9.52 -5.61 -25.01
C ASP A 219 -9.75 -5.84 -23.52
N LEU A 220 -11.00 -5.82 -23.07
CA LEU A 220 -11.36 -6.10 -21.68
C LEU A 220 -11.07 -7.55 -21.30
N GLU A 221 -11.37 -8.50 -22.19
CA GLU A 221 -11.05 -9.93 -22.01
C GLU A 221 -9.55 -10.16 -21.94
N GLU A 222 -8.77 -9.64 -22.93
CA GLU A 222 -7.31 -9.75 -22.95
C GLU A 222 -6.69 -9.08 -21.71
N GLY A 223 -7.18 -7.90 -21.33
CA GLY A 223 -6.73 -7.19 -20.13
C GLY A 223 -7.00 -7.96 -18.84
N TYR A 224 -8.13 -8.66 -18.75
CA TYR A 224 -8.44 -9.54 -17.62
C TYR A 224 -7.50 -10.74 -17.54
N ILE A 225 -7.18 -11.36 -18.68
CA ILE A 225 -6.21 -12.46 -18.75
C ILE A 225 -4.85 -11.98 -18.27
N LEU A 226 -4.37 -10.83 -18.73
CA LEU A 226 -3.11 -10.22 -18.29
C LEU A 226 -3.09 -9.93 -16.78
N LEU A 227 -4.20 -9.44 -16.21
CA LEU A 227 -4.32 -9.23 -14.77
C LEU A 227 -4.20 -10.55 -14.01
N GLN A 228 -4.92 -11.59 -14.43
CA GLN A 228 -4.90 -12.90 -13.76
C GLN A 228 -3.55 -13.61 -13.94
N SER A 229 -2.90 -13.48 -15.10
CA SER A 229 -1.55 -13.99 -15.35
C SER A 229 -0.53 -13.36 -14.39
N LEU A 230 -0.59 -12.03 -14.19
CA LEU A 230 0.26 -11.39 -13.18
C LEU A 230 -0.05 -11.85 -11.75
N TYR A 231 -1.30 -12.05 -11.41
CA TYR A 231 -1.66 -12.60 -10.11
C TYR A 231 -1.08 -14.00 -9.91
N LYS A 232 -1.09 -14.84 -10.96
CA LYS A 232 -0.45 -16.16 -10.95
C LYS A 232 1.04 -16.04 -10.66
N ILE A 233 1.76 -15.18 -11.38
CA ILE A 233 3.17 -14.88 -11.13
C ILE A 233 3.38 -14.44 -9.68
N SER A 234 2.55 -13.52 -9.18
CA SER A 234 2.69 -13.03 -7.81
C SER A 234 2.51 -14.09 -6.72
N VAL A 235 1.81 -15.19 -7.01
CA VAL A 235 1.52 -16.26 -6.04
C VAL A 235 2.49 -17.42 -6.17
N TYR A 236 2.83 -17.82 -7.40
CA TYR A 236 3.55 -19.07 -7.66
C TYR A 236 5.01 -18.90 -8.07
N SER A 237 5.44 -17.70 -8.51
CA SER A 237 6.85 -17.50 -8.81
C SER A 237 7.71 -17.49 -7.55
N SER A 238 8.96 -17.86 -7.71
CA SER A 238 10.02 -17.81 -6.72
C SER A 238 11.05 -16.73 -7.09
N TYR A 239 12.04 -16.52 -6.23
CA TYR A 239 13.16 -15.64 -6.54
C TYR A 239 13.90 -16.06 -7.83
N ASP A 240 13.99 -17.37 -8.11
CA ASP A 240 14.79 -17.90 -9.22
C ASP A 240 14.07 -17.78 -10.57
N ASN A 241 12.77 -18.08 -10.64
CA ASN A 241 12.04 -18.10 -11.90
C ASN A 241 11.26 -16.79 -12.21
N PHE A 242 11.15 -15.86 -11.25
CA PHE A 242 10.38 -14.62 -11.46
C PHE A 242 10.78 -13.83 -12.71
N VAL A 243 12.08 -13.77 -13.04
CA VAL A 243 12.56 -12.97 -14.19
C VAL A 243 12.09 -13.56 -15.51
N GLU A 244 12.05 -14.88 -15.63
CA GLU A 244 11.50 -15.59 -16.78
C GLU A 244 10.01 -15.36 -16.89
N ASP A 245 9.26 -15.66 -15.82
CA ASP A 245 7.80 -15.51 -15.76
C ASP A 245 7.34 -14.08 -16.11
N ILE A 246 8.03 -13.06 -15.59
CA ILE A 246 7.65 -11.66 -15.85
C ILE A 246 8.04 -11.21 -17.26
N ASN A 247 9.09 -11.76 -17.88
CA ASN A 247 9.42 -11.47 -19.25
C ASN A 247 8.40 -12.04 -20.22
N ASP A 248 7.88 -13.22 -19.98
CA ASP A 248 6.79 -13.82 -20.75
C ASP A 248 5.53 -12.93 -20.65
N TRP A 249 5.20 -12.48 -19.43
CA TRP A 249 4.12 -11.52 -19.22
C TRP A 249 4.34 -10.19 -19.97
N PHE A 250 5.59 -9.69 -20.06
CA PHE A 250 5.88 -8.50 -20.86
C PHE A 250 5.62 -8.69 -22.35
N ILE A 251 5.89 -9.88 -22.87
CA ILE A 251 5.62 -10.23 -24.27
C ILE A 251 4.11 -10.25 -24.50
N GLU A 252 3.36 -10.95 -23.67
CA GLU A 252 1.89 -11.00 -23.74
C GLU A 252 1.27 -9.60 -23.66
N ALA A 253 1.64 -8.82 -22.63
CA ALA A 253 1.12 -7.47 -22.41
C ALA A 253 1.51 -6.48 -23.53
N LYS A 254 2.63 -6.69 -24.21
CA LYS A 254 3.02 -5.89 -25.38
C LYS A 254 2.22 -6.29 -26.62
N ASN A 255 1.99 -7.57 -26.83
CA ASN A 255 1.28 -8.11 -28.00
C ASN A 255 -0.24 -7.77 -27.95
N SER A 256 -0.81 -7.63 -26.76
CA SER A 256 -2.21 -7.18 -26.59
C SER A 256 -2.48 -5.78 -27.12
N ASN A 257 -1.45 -4.95 -27.32
CA ASN A 257 -1.54 -3.53 -27.72
C ASN A 257 -2.39 -2.64 -26.79
N ILE A 258 -2.76 -3.11 -25.59
CA ILE A 258 -3.57 -2.35 -24.62
C ILE A 258 -2.72 -1.25 -24.01
N ASN A 259 -3.08 0.00 -24.29
CA ASN A 259 -2.29 1.18 -23.90
C ASN A 259 -2.13 1.32 -22.38
N GLU A 260 -3.12 0.90 -21.61
CA GLU A 260 -3.14 1.00 -20.17
C GLU A 260 -1.98 0.24 -19.50
N PHE A 261 -1.50 -0.85 -20.10
CA PHE A 261 -0.39 -1.65 -19.56
C PHE A 261 1.00 -1.12 -19.91
N LYS A 262 1.15 -0.22 -20.90
CA LYS A 262 2.46 0.31 -21.34
C LYS A 262 3.27 0.91 -20.19
N LYS A 263 2.61 1.71 -19.34
CA LYS A 263 3.26 2.34 -18.17
C LYS A 263 3.69 1.28 -17.15
N THR A 264 2.87 0.28 -16.92
CA THR A 264 3.16 -0.82 -15.98
C THR A 264 4.38 -1.61 -16.44
N ILE A 265 4.49 -1.95 -17.72
CA ILE A 265 5.66 -2.62 -18.29
C ILE A 265 6.92 -1.78 -18.06
N THR A 266 6.88 -0.48 -18.35
CA THR A 266 8.02 0.42 -18.13
C THR A 266 8.43 0.47 -16.66
N THR A 267 7.46 0.60 -15.77
CA THR A 267 7.70 0.61 -14.32
C THR A 267 8.36 -0.70 -13.87
N TYR A 268 7.80 -1.84 -14.27
CA TYR A 268 8.33 -3.15 -13.86
C TYR A 268 9.74 -3.40 -14.39
N LYS A 269 10.03 -3.04 -15.64
CA LYS A 269 11.39 -3.14 -16.18
C LYS A 269 12.38 -2.29 -15.41
N SER A 270 11.99 -1.10 -15.00
CA SER A 270 12.82 -0.21 -14.18
C SER A 270 13.05 -0.76 -12.75
N TRP A 271 12.09 -1.50 -12.18
CA TRP A 271 12.13 -2.01 -10.81
C TRP A 271 12.28 -3.53 -10.72
N ILE A 272 12.71 -4.19 -11.80
CA ILE A 272 12.69 -5.65 -11.90
C ILE A 272 13.52 -6.32 -10.79
N LYS A 273 14.67 -5.72 -10.42
CA LYS A 273 15.55 -6.23 -9.37
C LYS A 273 14.85 -6.18 -8.00
N GLU A 274 14.28 -5.06 -7.64
CA GLU A 274 13.62 -4.87 -6.34
C GLU A 274 12.30 -5.66 -6.25
N ILE A 275 11.59 -5.83 -7.37
CA ILE A 275 10.39 -6.69 -7.45
C ILE A 275 10.79 -8.16 -7.28
N ARG A 276 11.84 -8.63 -7.97
CA ARG A 276 12.40 -9.97 -7.78
C ARG A 276 12.77 -10.22 -6.32
N ASN A 277 13.40 -9.23 -5.68
CA ASN A 277 13.78 -9.34 -4.27
C ASN A 277 12.57 -9.52 -3.34
N SER A 278 11.34 -9.17 -3.76
CA SER A 278 10.13 -9.41 -2.96
C SER A 278 9.78 -10.89 -2.81
N PHE A 279 10.45 -11.79 -3.53
CA PHE A 279 10.32 -13.24 -3.39
C PHE A 279 11.36 -13.86 -2.45
N ILE A 280 12.26 -13.06 -1.88
CA ILE A 280 13.24 -13.54 -0.89
C ILE A 280 12.51 -14.01 0.36
N ILE A 281 12.85 -15.25 0.78
CA ILE A 281 12.41 -15.82 2.04
C ILE A 281 13.45 -15.48 3.10
N HIS A 282 13.03 -14.82 4.18
CA HIS A 282 13.91 -14.45 5.28
C HIS A 282 14.38 -15.70 6.04
N PRO A 283 15.70 -15.93 6.19
CA PRO A 283 16.24 -17.22 6.66
C PRO A 283 15.82 -17.58 8.09
N LYS A 284 15.63 -16.58 8.98
CA LYS A 284 15.25 -16.84 10.38
C LYS A 284 13.74 -17.06 10.58
N THR A 285 12.90 -16.45 9.76
CA THR A 285 11.43 -16.52 9.93
C THR A 285 10.77 -17.48 8.96
N ASN A 286 11.49 -17.92 7.93
CA ASN A 286 10.98 -18.72 6.82
C ASN A 286 9.74 -18.11 6.15
N LYS A 287 9.68 -16.76 6.09
CA LYS A 287 8.58 -15.99 5.50
C LYS A 287 9.12 -14.96 4.52
N MET A 288 8.32 -14.64 3.51
CA MET A 288 8.60 -13.50 2.63
C MET A 288 8.57 -12.20 3.44
N LEU A 289 9.49 -11.30 3.10
CA LEU A 289 9.54 -9.96 3.67
C LEU A 289 8.52 -9.06 2.96
N THR A 290 7.59 -8.50 3.72
CA THR A 290 6.52 -7.63 3.21
C THR A 290 6.33 -6.41 4.08
N ASN A 291 5.76 -5.35 3.50
CA ASN A 291 5.39 -4.13 4.22
C ASN A 291 3.98 -4.20 4.84
N GLY A 292 3.32 -5.36 4.83
CA GLY A 292 1.93 -5.50 5.25
C GLY A 292 1.63 -5.04 6.67
N TYR A 293 2.61 -5.13 7.60
CA TYR A 293 2.43 -4.62 8.96
C TYR A 293 2.34 -3.09 9.00
N MET A 294 2.98 -2.38 8.05
CA MET A 294 2.96 -0.91 7.97
C MET A 294 1.56 -0.36 7.68
N GLU A 295 0.71 -1.11 6.98
CA GLU A 295 -0.70 -0.72 6.81
C GLU A 295 -1.40 -0.56 8.16
N GLY A 296 -1.19 -1.50 9.09
CA GLY A 296 -1.67 -1.41 10.47
C GLY A 296 -1.11 -0.20 11.22
N LYS A 297 0.18 0.09 11.04
CA LYS A 297 0.84 1.27 11.65
C LYS A 297 0.34 2.57 11.04
N ASN A 298 0.18 2.64 9.73
CA ASN A 298 -0.41 3.79 9.05
C ASN A 298 -1.85 4.06 9.50
N ASN A 299 -2.64 3.02 9.74
CA ASN A 299 -3.99 3.16 10.29
C ASN A 299 -3.95 3.66 11.74
N LEU A 300 -2.98 3.22 12.56
CA LEU A 300 -2.73 3.75 13.89
C LEU A 300 -2.37 5.25 13.84
N CYS A 301 -1.42 5.64 12.98
CA CYS A 301 -1.04 7.05 12.79
C CYS A 301 -2.24 7.93 12.42
N LYS A 302 -3.07 7.45 11.48
CA LYS A 302 -4.31 8.14 11.06
C LYS A 302 -5.31 8.26 12.22
N ALA A 303 -5.46 7.20 13.04
CA ALA A 303 -6.37 7.20 14.19
C ALA A 303 -5.90 8.19 15.27
N ILE A 304 -4.62 8.18 15.62
CA ILE A 304 -4.03 9.12 16.60
C ILE A 304 -4.20 10.56 16.12
N LYS A 305 -3.93 10.83 14.83
CA LYS A 305 -4.12 12.16 14.23
C LYS A 305 -5.59 12.63 14.35
N ARG A 306 -6.56 11.75 14.10
CA ARG A 306 -8.00 12.08 14.23
C ARG A 306 -8.39 12.37 15.66
N LEU A 307 -7.89 11.59 16.63
CA LEU A 307 -8.15 11.79 18.06
C LEU A 307 -7.67 13.14 18.57
N GLY A 308 -6.62 13.70 17.98
CA GLY A 308 -6.10 15.03 18.31
C GLY A 308 -6.74 16.18 17.55
N PHE A 309 -7.78 15.94 16.71
CA PHE A 309 -8.37 16.93 15.80
C PHE A 309 -7.33 17.66 14.92
N GLY A 310 -6.22 16.98 14.63
CA GLY A 310 -5.02 17.54 14.01
C GLY A 310 -4.01 18.00 15.05
N TYR A 311 -2.74 17.74 14.75
CA TYR A 311 -1.62 18.20 15.57
C TYR A 311 -0.99 19.39 14.86
N LYS A 312 -0.88 20.53 15.56
CA LYS A 312 -0.16 21.71 15.05
C LYS A 312 1.34 21.49 15.09
N ASP A 313 1.81 20.79 16.14
CA ASP A 313 3.21 20.43 16.34
C ASP A 313 3.44 18.98 15.90
N PHE A 314 4.41 18.80 15.01
CA PHE A 314 4.77 17.46 14.50
C PHE A 314 5.46 16.61 15.58
N GLU A 315 6.31 17.20 16.43
CA GLU A 315 7.00 16.44 17.49
C GLU A 315 6.00 15.89 18.51
N LEU A 316 4.95 16.66 18.82
CA LEU A 316 3.87 16.16 19.66
C LEU A 316 3.16 14.95 19.02
N LEU A 317 2.90 15.00 17.70
CA LEU A 317 2.31 13.88 16.96
C LEU A 317 3.26 12.67 16.94
N ARG A 318 4.53 12.89 16.61
CA ARG A 318 5.57 11.87 16.56
C ARG A 318 5.71 11.15 17.91
N ASN A 319 5.90 11.90 18.98
CA ASN A 319 6.04 11.34 20.31
C ASN A 319 4.81 10.55 20.74
N ARG A 320 3.60 11.01 20.37
CA ARG A 320 2.35 10.31 20.65
C ARG A 320 2.25 9.00 19.88
N ILE A 321 2.61 8.98 18.60
CA ILE A 321 2.59 7.77 17.78
C ILE A 321 3.65 6.77 18.28
N MET A 322 4.87 7.23 18.54
CA MET A 322 5.95 6.39 19.06
C MET A 322 5.59 5.75 20.39
N LEU A 323 4.97 6.51 21.30
CA LEU A 323 4.55 6.04 22.61
C LEU A 323 3.44 4.97 22.53
N ILE A 324 2.44 5.17 21.66
CA ILE A 324 1.31 4.24 21.51
C ILE A 324 1.67 3.05 20.61
N GLY A 325 2.49 3.30 19.59
CA GLY A 325 2.83 2.32 18.57
C GLY A 325 3.85 1.26 19.00
N ASN A 326 4.58 1.52 20.09
CA ASN A 326 5.66 0.67 20.59
C ASN A 326 5.40 0.21 22.02
N LYS A 327 5.73 -1.04 22.32
CA LYS A 327 5.68 -1.58 23.71
C LYS A 327 6.76 -0.95 24.57
N ASN A 328 7.99 -0.93 24.06
CA ASN A 328 9.18 -0.37 24.73
C ASN A 328 9.60 0.92 24.01
N ILE A 329 9.86 1.95 24.79
CA ILE A 329 10.33 3.24 24.30
C ILE A 329 11.45 3.76 25.19
N THR A 330 12.40 4.47 24.60
CA THR A 330 13.40 5.24 25.32
C THR A 330 13.00 6.71 25.29
N ILE A 331 12.91 7.33 26.46
CA ILE A 331 12.62 8.75 26.61
C ILE A 331 13.95 9.46 26.84
N LYS A 332 14.22 10.53 26.10
CA LYS A 332 15.38 11.41 26.35
C LYS A 332 15.11 12.19 27.63
N ASN A 333 16.07 12.18 28.52
CA ASN A 333 16.08 13.06 29.70
C ASN A 333 16.32 14.50 29.30
#